data_e0f18d092d0a4e2e45fb3705605a64a0
#
_entry.id   e0f18d092d0a4e2e45fb3705605a64a0
#
_cell.length_a   1.000
_cell.length_b   1.000
_cell.length_c   1.000
_cell.angle_alpha   90.00
_cell.angle_beta   90.00
_cell.angle_gamma   90.00
#
_symmetry.space_group_name_H-M   'P 1'
#
loop_
_entity.id
_entity.type
_entity.pdbx_description
1 polymer ?
#
loop_
_entity_poly.entity_id
_entity_poly.type
_entity_poly.pdbx_seq_one_letter_code
_entity_poly.pdbx_strand_id
1 'polypeptide(L)'
;MARTPALTTDKLKDLGTDKLAQLVLDEAERNAGFRRQVKAALAGKSGPSAIAKLIDQRLSGLARAKSFIEWDKARAFADDLRSLTDTITSQLGPADPALAIDRLLRFIATHEQVFERVDDSSGRIQDVYYQAITATGDLTQSLSAAEADLLPEKIMTALGETTHGYLADITDVVAPNLPQDSLARWDADLKDAITERQVEEAAREADGWFYSMISQWAEMRQTIALARGDLDLLVEIEAKKQPHMQDTLGIAAQLLEAGRSAEALDWVRKPGRRAFGEAENDLSPARVSLEARILEATGDQPSAQALRWRCFEATLSADILRAYLRQLPDFEDVEAEDRALTLAVEKAEPEVALQFFLDWPRHNLAAQLIVEHPHRWDGGDWHILPKVAALLEHDHPLAATILYRALLDDILNRARSKAYGHGAKYLGKLALVADEADPARPDGMVDHATYLAKLKKAHPRKSGFWARVAD
;
A
#
# COMPACT_ATOMS: atom_id res chain seq x y z
N MET A 1 -24.00 34.13 9.87
CA MET A 1 -24.08 32.87 10.65
C MET A 1 -22.98 32.91 11.70
N ALA A 2 -23.34 32.85 13.00
CA ALA A 2 -22.36 32.81 14.08
C ALA A 2 -21.54 31.52 13.99
N ARG A 3 -20.22 31.62 13.93
CA ARG A 3 -19.31 30.48 13.93
C ARG A 3 -19.49 29.71 15.24
N THR A 4 -19.85 28.43 15.19
CA THR A 4 -19.88 27.56 16.38
C THR A 4 -18.51 27.64 17.07
N PRO A 5 -18.44 27.98 18.35
CA PRO A 5 -17.16 28.11 19.04
C PRO A 5 -16.45 26.77 19.08
N ALA A 6 -15.16 26.74 18.70
CA ALA A 6 -14.33 25.54 18.75
C ALA A 6 -14.28 25.04 20.22
N LEU A 7 -14.44 23.72 20.43
CA LEU A 7 -14.27 23.05 21.71
C LEU A 7 -12.78 23.08 22.10
N THR A 8 -12.46 23.77 23.20
CA THR A 8 -11.09 23.80 23.75
C THR A 8 -11.15 23.45 25.24
N THR A 9 -10.04 22.97 25.80
CA THR A 9 -9.92 22.59 27.21
C THR A 9 -10.29 23.76 28.13
N ASP A 10 -9.89 24.99 27.81
CA ASP A 10 -10.15 26.17 28.63
C ASP A 10 -11.63 26.50 28.64
N LYS A 11 -12.30 26.51 27.50
CA LYS A 11 -13.75 26.72 27.42
C LYS A 11 -14.56 25.65 28.14
N LEU A 12 -14.05 24.40 28.16
CA LEU A 12 -14.68 23.33 28.93
C LEU A 12 -14.51 23.58 30.44
N LYS A 13 -13.33 24.02 30.89
CA LYS A 13 -13.09 24.38 32.30
C LYS A 13 -14.00 25.53 32.77
N ASP A 14 -14.31 26.47 31.88
CA ASP A 14 -15.21 27.61 32.17
C ASP A 14 -16.66 27.17 32.46
N LEU A 15 -17.07 25.95 32.07
CA LEU A 15 -18.38 25.40 32.41
C LEU A 15 -18.55 25.06 33.90
N GLY A 16 -17.45 24.94 34.63
CA GLY A 16 -17.41 24.51 36.01
C GLY A 16 -17.55 23.00 36.20
N THR A 17 -17.08 22.51 37.34
CA THR A 17 -16.97 21.08 37.67
C THR A 17 -18.30 20.33 37.62
N ASP A 18 -19.37 20.95 38.21
CA ASP A 18 -20.69 20.30 38.30
C ASP A 18 -21.32 20.10 36.93
N LYS A 19 -21.23 21.11 36.05
CA LYS A 19 -21.76 21.00 34.68
C LYS A 19 -20.98 19.99 33.83
N LEU A 20 -19.65 19.95 33.98
CA LEU A 20 -18.82 18.94 33.31
C LEU A 20 -19.13 17.54 33.83
N ALA A 21 -19.29 17.35 35.15
CA ALA A 21 -19.65 16.05 35.73
C ALA A 21 -21.01 15.57 35.22
N GLN A 22 -22.00 16.45 35.09
CA GLN A 22 -23.31 16.09 34.54
C GLN A 22 -23.20 15.67 33.07
N LEU A 23 -22.47 16.42 32.23
CA LEU A 23 -22.25 16.06 30.80
C LEU A 23 -21.55 14.73 30.67
N VAL A 24 -20.57 14.43 31.53
CA VAL A 24 -19.86 13.15 31.56
C VAL A 24 -20.80 11.99 31.94
N LEU A 25 -21.66 12.20 32.93
CA LEU A 25 -22.66 11.20 33.37
C LEU A 25 -23.69 10.93 32.26
N ASP A 26 -24.24 12.00 31.68
CA ASP A 26 -25.23 11.90 30.59
C ASP A 26 -24.70 11.14 29.40
N GLU A 27 -23.45 11.39 29.02
CA GLU A 27 -22.80 10.64 27.90
C GLU A 27 -22.45 9.20 28.31
N ALA A 28 -22.00 8.97 29.53
CA ALA A 28 -21.71 7.63 30.06
C ALA A 28 -22.98 6.76 30.16
N GLU A 29 -24.17 7.33 30.27
CA GLU A 29 -25.44 6.60 30.24
C GLU A 29 -25.77 6.12 28.80
N ARG A 30 -25.45 6.91 27.80
CA ARG A 30 -25.76 6.64 26.38
C ARG A 30 -24.69 5.80 25.69
N ASN A 31 -23.43 5.97 26.11
CA ASN A 31 -22.27 5.37 25.45
C ASN A 31 -21.53 4.42 26.41
N ALA A 32 -21.68 3.12 26.20
CA ALA A 32 -21.06 2.09 27.03
C ALA A 32 -19.52 2.12 26.97
N GLY A 33 -18.92 2.50 25.83
CA GLY A 33 -17.48 2.69 25.66
C GLY A 33 -16.97 3.84 26.53
N PHE A 34 -17.60 5.01 26.42
CA PHE A 34 -17.26 6.17 27.21
C PHE A 34 -17.44 5.92 28.72
N ARG A 35 -18.50 5.20 29.12
CA ARG A 35 -18.70 4.77 30.51
C ARG A 35 -17.52 3.97 31.04
N ARG A 36 -16.94 3.08 30.24
CA ARG A 36 -15.77 2.29 30.63
C ARG A 36 -14.54 3.17 30.81
N GLN A 37 -14.30 4.12 29.90
CA GLN A 37 -13.19 5.08 30.02
C GLN A 37 -13.31 5.91 31.32
N VAL A 38 -14.51 6.41 31.63
CA VAL A 38 -14.74 7.13 32.87
C VAL A 38 -14.50 6.26 34.12
N LYS A 39 -14.97 4.99 34.09
CA LYS A 39 -14.71 4.04 35.17
C LYS A 39 -13.22 3.73 35.33
N ALA A 40 -12.50 3.57 34.22
CA ALA A 40 -11.05 3.34 34.23
C ALA A 40 -10.30 4.58 34.81
N ALA A 41 -10.68 5.79 34.39
CA ALA A 41 -10.11 7.02 34.94
C ALA A 41 -10.36 7.18 36.45
N LEU A 42 -11.55 6.80 36.95
CA LEU A 42 -11.85 6.77 38.38
C LEU A 42 -11.04 5.70 39.12
N ALA A 43 -10.92 4.49 38.54
CA ALA A 43 -10.10 3.39 39.08
C ALA A 43 -8.62 3.78 39.14
N GLY A 44 -8.14 4.61 38.20
CA GLY A 44 -6.77 5.11 38.16
C GLY A 44 -6.35 5.86 39.44
N LYS A 45 -7.31 6.44 40.17
CA LYS A 45 -7.05 7.04 41.50
C LYS A 45 -6.60 6.00 42.53
N SER A 46 -6.91 4.71 42.31
CA SER A 46 -6.54 3.59 43.18
C SER A 46 -5.31 2.83 42.66
N GLY A 47 -4.67 3.33 41.58
CA GLY A 47 -3.46 2.79 40.98
C GLY A 47 -3.68 1.89 39.76
N PRO A 48 -2.59 1.52 39.03
CA PRO A 48 -2.65 0.78 37.76
C PRO A 48 -3.35 -0.58 37.89
N SER A 49 -3.16 -1.27 39.00
CA SER A 49 -3.78 -2.59 39.24
C SER A 49 -5.31 -2.55 39.24
N ALA A 50 -5.92 -1.44 39.67
CA ALA A 50 -7.37 -1.28 39.66
C ALA A 50 -7.90 -1.12 38.22
N ILE A 51 -7.18 -0.37 37.37
CA ILE A 51 -7.49 -0.25 35.95
C ILE A 51 -7.37 -1.62 35.28
N ALA A 52 -6.25 -2.31 35.52
CA ALA A 52 -5.98 -3.63 34.95
C ALA A 52 -7.08 -4.64 35.28
N LYS A 53 -7.60 -4.63 36.51
CA LYS A 53 -8.70 -5.50 36.93
C LYS A 53 -9.99 -5.28 36.13
N LEU A 54 -10.32 -4.03 35.77
CA LEU A 54 -11.47 -3.73 34.90
C LEU A 54 -11.25 -4.25 33.47
N ILE A 55 -10.05 -4.07 32.97
CA ILE A 55 -9.64 -4.58 31.64
C ILE A 55 -9.73 -6.12 31.63
N ASP A 56 -9.20 -6.79 32.66
CA ASP A 56 -9.21 -8.24 32.80
C ASP A 56 -10.60 -8.85 32.80
N GLN A 57 -11.56 -8.19 33.46
CA GLN A 57 -12.97 -8.60 33.44
C GLN A 57 -13.53 -8.59 32.01
N ARG A 58 -13.17 -7.55 31.22
CA ARG A 58 -13.64 -7.43 29.83
C ARG A 58 -12.96 -8.46 28.92
N LEU A 59 -11.65 -8.63 29.01
CA LEU A 59 -10.90 -9.65 28.25
C LEU A 59 -11.41 -11.06 28.52
N SER A 60 -11.67 -11.38 29.81
CA SER A 60 -12.25 -12.66 30.19
C SER A 60 -13.68 -12.87 29.65
N GLY A 61 -14.46 -11.79 29.54
CA GLY A 61 -15.76 -11.80 28.90
C GLY A 61 -15.66 -12.03 27.38
N LEU A 62 -14.67 -11.41 26.74
CA LEU A 62 -14.41 -11.55 25.32
C LEU A 62 -14.02 -12.98 24.94
N ALA A 63 -13.07 -13.59 25.69
CA ALA A 63 -12.60 -14.96 25.49
C ALA A 63 -13.68 -16.04 25.71
N ARG A 64 -14.67 -15.77 26.57
CA ARG A 64 -15.76 -16.73 26.87
C ARG A 64 -17.00 -16.58 26.00
N ALA A 65 -17.10 -15.49 25.23
CA ALA A 65 -18.29 -15.21 24.42
C ALA A 65 -18.36 -16.19 23.23
N LYS A 66 -19.58 -16.76 23.03
CA LYS A 66 -19.84 -17.74 21.94
C LYS A 66 -20.88 -17.26 20.93
N SER A 67 -21.57 -16.15 21.21
CA SER A 67 -22.62 -15.64 20.32
C SER A 67 -22.02 -15.10 19.05
N PHE A 68 -22.57 -15.48 17.89
CA PHE A 68 -22.18 -14.92 16.62
C PHE A 68 -22.64 -13.45 16.51
N ILE A 69 -21.83 -12.63 15.86
CA ILE A 69 -22.04 -11.21 15.66
C ILE A 69 -22.22 -10.97 14.16
N GLU A 70 -23.45 -10.68 13.77
CA GLU A 70 -23.83 -10.39 12.40
C GLU A 70 -23.21 -9.07 11.91
N TRP A 71 -23.08 -8.92 10.60
CA TRP A 71 -22.47 -7.78 9.93
C TRP A 71 -23.00 -6.40 10.38
N ASP A 72 -24.31 -6.28 10.60
CA ASP A 72 -24.95 -5.03 11.05
C ASP A 72 -24.49 -4.60 12.46
N LYS A 73 -24.02 -5.54 13.30
CA LYS A 73 -23.50 -5.32 14.66
C LYS A 73 -21.98 -5.25 14.72
N ALA A 74 -21.27 -5.65 13.65
CA ALA A 74 -19.81 -5.71 13.61
C ALA A 74 -19.18 -4.34 13.89
N ARG A 75 -19.77 -3.24 13.38
CA ARG A 75 -19.29 -1.88 13.66
C ARG A 75 -19.34 -1.53 15.15
N ALA A 76 -20.47 -1.75 15.80
CA ALA A 76 -20.60 -1.46 17.22
C ALA A 76 -19.66 -2.31 18.08
N PHE A 77 -19.41 -3.55 17.64
CA PHE A 77 -18.46 -4.44 18.30
C PHE A 77 -17.00 -3.97 18.08
N ALA A 78 -16.62 -3.55 16.88
CA ALA A 78 -15.31 -2.94 16.62
C ALA A 78 -15.07 -1.68 17.50
N ASP A 79 -16.10 -0.82 17.61
CA ASP A 79 -16.03 0.38 18.47
C ASP A 79 -15.87 0.01 19.96
N ASP A 80 -16.49 -1.10 20.39
CA ASP A 80 -16.33 -1.63 21.75
C ASP A 80 -14.91 -2.16 22.01
N LEU A 81 -14.34 -2.90 21.06
CA LEU A 81 -12.96 -3.38 21.13
C LEU A 81 -11.97 -2.22 21.10
N ARG A 82 -12.16 -1.24 20.22
CA ARG A 82 -11.33 -0.02 20.17
C ARG A 82 -11.38 0.74 21.51
N SER A 83 -12.55 0.90 22.10
CA SER A 83 -12.66 1.51 23.43
C SER A 83 -11.89 0.75 24.51
N LEU A 84 -11.79 -0.57 24.40
CA LEU A 84 -10.99 -1.39 25.32
C LEU A 84 -9.49 -1.14 25.10
N THR A 85 -9.00 -1.20 23.86
CA THR A 85 -7.58 -0.93 23.54
C THR A 85 -7.19 0.51 23.89
N ASP A 86 -8.04 1.50 23.61
CA ASP A 86 -7.84 2.89 24.01
C ASP A 86 -7.73 3.05 25.52
N THR A 87 -8.53 2.30 26.30
CA THR A 87 -8.43 2.32 27.77
C THR A 87 -7.09 1.75 28.24
N ILE A 88 -6.61 0.67 27.60
CA ILE A 88 -5.30 0.08 27.92
C ILE A 88 -4.18 1.09 27.61
N THR A 89 -4.20 1.68 26.44
CA THR A 89 -3.12 2.57 25.98
C THR A 89 -3.11 3.92 26.68
N SER A 90 -4.29 4.57 26.86
CA SER A 90 -4.38 5.94 27.36
C SER A 90 -4.48 6.05 28.88
N GLN A 91 -4.99 5.02 29.57
CA GLN A 91 -5.18 5.05 31.04
C GLN A 91 -4.15 4.19 31.77
N LEU A 92 -3.88 2.98 31.28
CA LEU A 92 -2.93 2.08 31.91
C LEU A 92 -1.50 2.32 31.43
N GLY A 93 -1.28 2.54 30.12
CA GLY A 93 0.03 2.72 29.53
C GLY A 93 0.91 3.78 30.20
N PRO A 94 0.43 5.01 30.44
CA PRO A 94 1.19 6.05 31.13
C PRO A 94 1.51 5.74 32.59
N ALA A 95 0.70 4.87 33.24
CA ALA A 95 0.86 4.54 34.65
C ALA A 95 1.74 3.30 34.87
N ASP A 96 1.67 2.32 33.96
CA ASP A 96 2.43 1.06 34.02
C ASP A 96 2.49 0.47 32.60
N PRO A 97 3.52 0.80 31.80
CA PRO A 97 3.67 0.31 30.43
C PRO A 97 3.75 -1.22 30.34
N ALA A 98 4.46 -1.87 31.25
CA ALA A 98 4.62 -3.33 31.24
C ALA A 98 3.28 -4.05 31.47
N LEU A 99 2.48 -3.52 32.39
CA LEU A 99 1.15 -4.04 32.67
C LEU A 99 0.18 -3.78 31.50
N ALA A 100 0.32 -2.65 30.82
CA ALA A 100 -0.46 -2.32 29.63
C ALA A 100 -0.15 -3.24 28.47
N ILE A 101 1.12 -3.50 28.18
CA ILE A 101 1.58 -4.44 27.15
C ILE A 101 1.02 -5.84 27.45
N ASP A 102 1.09 -6.30 28.67
CA ASP A 102 0.55 -7.61 29.07
C ASP A 102 -0.97 -7.71 28.76
N ARG A 103 -1.72 -6.60 28.90
CA ARG A 103 -3.17 -6.58 28.57
C ARG A 103 -3.40 -6.46 27.06
N LEU A 104 -2.55 -5.77 26.30
CA LEU A 104 -2.60 -5.76 24.85
C LEU A 104 -2.30 -7.16 24.29
N LEU A 105 -1.29 -7.83 24.79
CA LEU A 105 -0.97 -9.21 24.38
C LEU A 105 -2.12 -10.18 24.69
N ARG A 106 -2.75 -10.05 25.87
CA ARG A 106 -3.94 -10.84 26.20
C ARG A 106 -5.14 -10.51 25.31
N PHE A 107 -5.28 -9.25 24.86
CA PHE A 107 -6.27 -8.89 23.85
C PHE A 107 -5.94 -9.56 22.51
N ILE A 108 -4.71 -9.48 22.05
CA ILE A 108 -4.23 -10.12 20.81
C ILE A 108 -4.50 -11.63 20.85
N ALA A 109 -4.24 -12.29 21.97
CA ALA A 109 -4.51 -13.71 22.16
C ALA A 109 -6.01 -14.11 22.04
N THR A 110 -6.95 -13.14 22.05
CA THR A 110 -8.37 -13.42 21.81
C THR A 110 -8.73 -13.51 20.32
N HIS A 111 -7.76 -13.35 19.44
CA HIS A 111 -7.97 -13.21 17.99
C HIS A 111 -8.85 -14.34 17.41
N GLU A 112 -8.44 -15.59 17.55
CA GLU A 112 -9.18 -16.72 16.98
C GLU A 112 -10.63 -16.78 17.47
N GLN A 113 -10.85 -16.70 18.80
CA GLN A 113 -12.19 -16.75 19.37
C GLN A 113 -13.08 -15.59 18.93
N VAL A 114 -12.49 -14.44 18.58
CA VAL A 114 -13.23 -13.28 18.06
C VAL A 114 -13.60 -13.50 16.61
N PHE A 115 -12.63 -13.91 15.76
CA PHE A 115 -12.87 -14.06 14.33
C PHE A 115 -13.76 -15.25 13.97
N GLU A 116 -13.73 -16.33 14.76
CA GLU A 116 -14.67 -17.46 14.60
C GLU A 116 -16.15 -17.08 14.76
N ARG A 117 -16.45 -15.95 15.41
CA ARG A 117 -17.81 -15.56 15.76
C ARG A 117 -18.24 -14.17 15.26
N VAL A 118 -17.51 -13.58 14.31
CA VAL A 118 -17.86 -12.26 13.75
C VAL A 118 -17.73 -12.26 12.23
N ASP A 119 -18.69 -11.63 11.56
CA ASP A 119 -18.56 -11.30 10.15
C ASP A 119 -17.79 -9.98 10.03
N ASP A 120 -16.48 -10.08 9.78
CA ASP A 120 -15.59 -8.93 9.56
C ASP A 120 -15.24 -8.71 8.09
N SER A 121 -16.16 -8.96 7.16
CA SER A 121 -15.96 -8.68 5.73
C SER A 121 -15.57 -7.22 5.42
N SER A 122 -15.72 -6.33 6.41
CA SER A 122 -15.30 -4.92 6.34
C SER A 122 -13.87 -4.63 6.83
N GLY A 123 -13.17 -5.60 7.46
CA GLY A 123 -11.84 -5.47 8.02
C GLY A 123 -11.72 -4.61 9.30
N ARG A 124 -12.85 -4.13 9.85
CA ARG A 124 -12.83 -3.19 10.99
C ARG A 124 -12.36 -3.82 12.29
N ILE A 125 -12.64 -5.10 12.48
CA ILE A 125 -12.18 -5.83 13.67
C ILE A 125 -10.67 -6.04 13.54
N GLN A 126 -10.21 -6.48 12.37
CA GLN A 126 -8.79 -6.65 12.08
C GLN A 126 -8.01 -5.35 12.32
N ASP A 127 -8.54 -4.20 11.90
CA ASP A 127 -7.94 -2.88 12.16
C ASP A 127 -7.69 -2.62 13.65
N VAL A 128 -8.58 -3.10 14.56
CA VAL A 128 -8.38 -2.92 16.01
C VAL A 128 -7.23 -3.79 16.52
N TYR A 129 -7.03 -4.98 15.98
CA TYR A 129 -5.87 -5.82 16.33
C TYR A 129 -4.57 -5.22 15.80
N TYR A 130 -4.54 -4.65 14.60
CA TYR A 130 -3.40 -3.88 14.12
C TYR A 130 -3.06 -2.69 15.02
N GLN A 131 -4.07 -1.94 15.47
CA GLN A 131 -3.88 -0.84 16.41
C GLN A 131 -3.30 -1.33 17.74
N ALA A 132 -3.74 -2.49 18.25
CA ALA A 132 -3.19 -3.09 19.47
C ALA A 132 -1.72 -3.52 19.29
N ILE A 133 -1.35 -4.07 18.13
CA ILE A 133 0.03 -4.41 17.77
C ILE A 133 0.89 -3.14 17.76
N THR A 134 0.47 -2.09 17.07
CA THR A 134 1.20 -0.81 16.99
C THR A 134 1.39 -0.22 18.39
N ALA A 135 0.33 -0.17 19.20
CA ALA A 135 0.39 0.35 20.57
C ALA A 135 1.33 -0.46 21.47
N THR A 136 1.47 -1.76 21.24
CA THR A 136 2.47 -2.59 21.94
C THR A 136 3.89 -2.12 21.63
N GLY A 137 4.20 -1.83 20.35
CA GLY A 137 5.48 -1.28 19.94
C GLY A 137 5.78 0.09 20.58
N ASP A 138 4.80 0.99 20.59
CA ASP A 138 4.95 2.33 21.21
C ASP A 138 5.28 2.23 22.69
N LEU A 139 4.58 1.38 23.43
CA LEU A 139 4.79 1.18 24.86
C LEU A 139 6.11 0.48 25.19
N THR A 140 6.64 -0.33 24.28
CA THR A 140 7.93 -1.04 24.45
C THR A 140 9.08 -0.06 24.69
N GLN A 141 9.03 1.13 24.11
CA GLN A 141 10.03 2.18 24.30
C GLN A 141 10.16 2.66 25.76
N SER A 142 9.13 2.42 26.57
CA SER A 142 9.06 2.85 27.97
C SER A 142 9.43 1.74 28.97
N LEU A 143 9.75 0.54 28.49
CA LEU A 143 10.11 -0.59 29.34
C LEU A 143 11.53 -0.45 29.91
N SER A 144 11.74 -0.97 31.13
CA SER A 144 13.08 -1.24 31.63
C SER A 144 13.70 -2.42 30.87
N ALA A 145 15.03 -2.54 30.90
CA ALA A 145 15.74 -3.63 30.25
C ALA A 145 15.26 -5.02 30.72
N ALA A 146 14.95 -5.17 32.01
CA ALA A 146 14.47 -6.41 32.58
C ALA A 146 13.05 -6.78 32.09
N GLU A 147 12.18 -5.78 31.91
CA GLU A 147 10.83 -5.98 31.37
C GLU A 147 10.85 -6.29 29.87
N ALA A 148 11.73 -5.61 29.13
CA ALA A 148 11.96 -5.84 27.71
C ALA A 148 12.50 -7.26 27.45
N ASP A 149 13.32 -7.78 28.32
CA ASP A 149 13.88 -9.14 28.25
C ASP A 149 12.82 -10.25 28.29
N LEU A 150 11.70 -10.00 28.97
CA LEU A 150 10.60 -10.95 29.13
C LEU A 150 9.57 -10.85 27.99
N LEU A 151 9.68 -9.82 27.15
CA LEU A 151 8.65 -9.53 26.13
C LEU A 151 8.58 -10.58 25.02
N PRO A 152 9.70 -11.11 24.48
CA PRO A 152 9.67 -12.19 23.49
C PRO A 152 8.83 -13.40 23.91
N GLU A 153 9.07 -13.94 25.09
CA GLU A 153 8.31 -15.10 25.63
C GLU A 153 6.83 -14.78 25.75
N LYS A 154 6.46 -13.59 26.23
CA LYS A 154 5.07 -13.15 26.33
C LYS A 154 4.40 -13.02 24.96
N ILE A 155 5.11 -12.52 23.95
CA ILE A 155 4.64 -12.41 22.56
C ILE A 155 4.38 -13.82 22.02
N MET A 156 5.35 -14.73 22.12
CA MET A 156 5.20 -16.10 21.64
C MET A 156 4.03 -16.80 22.31
N THR A 157 3.85 -16.60 23.62
CA THR A 157 2.69 -17.13 24.37
C THR A 157 1.37 -16.55 23.85
N ALA A 158 1.32 -15.26 23.55
CA ALA A 158 0.11 -14.57 23.07
C ALA A 158 -0.27 -14.97 21.64
N LEU A 159 0.72 -15.18 20.77
CA LEU A 159 0.50 -15.65 19.40
C LEU A 159 0.03 -17.10 19.37
N GLY A 160 0.54 -17.94 20.26
CA GLY A 160 0.19 -19.35 20.32
C GLY A 160 0.48 -20.09 19.01
N GLU A 161 -0.40 -21.01 18.62
CA GLU A 161 -0.32 -21.74 17.33
C GLU A 161 -1.12 -21.07 16.21
N THR A 162 -1.35 -19.76 16.27
CA THR A 162 -2.14 -19.06 15.25
C THR A 162 -1.44 -19.07 13.90
N THR A 163 -2.23 -19.29 12.84
CA THR A 163 -1.77 -19.23 11.44
C THR A 163 -2.13 -17.89 10.77
N HIS A 164 -2.67 -16.95 11.53
CA HIS A 164 -3.00 -15.61 11.02
C HIS A 164 -1.74 -14.74 10.95
N GLY A 165 -1.05 -14.82 9.81
CA GLY A 165 0.29 -14.28 9.60
C GLY A 165 0.48 -12.81 10.03
N TYR A 166 -0.56 -11.95 9.90
CA TYR A 166 -0.44 -10.53 10.27
C TYR A 166 -0.17 -10.29 11.77
N LEU A 167 -0.40 -11.29 12.63
CA LEU A 167 -0.06 -11.15 14.05
C LEU A 167 1.47 -11.17 14.29
N ALA A 168 2.24 -11.74 13.36
CA ALA A 168 3.70 -11.70 13.41
C ALA A 168 4.27 -10.28 13.24
N ASP A 169 3.48 -9.35 12.65
CA ASP A 169 3.85 -7.92 12.48
C ASP A 169 4.13 -7.24 13.84
N ILE A 170 3.75 -7.86 14.97
CA ILE A 170 4.15 -7.41 16.30
C ILE A 170 5.67 -7.36 16.47
N THR A 171 6.39 -8.23 15.76
CA THR A 171 7.86 -8.26 15.78
C THR A 171 8.44 -7.02 15.15
N ASP A 172 7.81 -6.49 14.08
CA ASP A 172 8.28 -5.30 13.35
C ASP A 172 8.25 -4.05 14.23
N VAL A 173 7.24 -3.94 15.11
CA VAL A 173 7.07 -2.78 15.98
C VAL A 173 7.80 -2.91 17.31
N VAL A 174 8.07 -4.13 17.77
CA VAL A 174 8.70 -4.39 19.08
C VAL A 174 10.22 -4.54 18.96
N ALA A 175 10.73 -5.29 17.97
CA ALA A 175 12.15 -5.62 17.84
C ALA A 175 13.07 -4.38 17.79
N PRO A 176 12.73 -3.26 17.11
CA PRO A 176 13.60 -2.08 17.10
C PRO A 176 13.86 -1.46 18.49
N ASN A 177 13.02 -1.77 19.48
CA ASN A 177 13.07 -1.21 20.82
C ASN A 177 13.65 -2.19 21.86
N LEU A 178 14.03 -3.40 21.44
CA LEU A 178 14.58 -4.42 22.35
C LEU A 178 16.11 -4.36 22.46
N PRO A 179 16.68 -4.74 23.62
CA PRO A 179 18.13 -4.93 23.75
C PRO A 179 18.67 -5.99 22.79
N GLN A 180 19.89 -5.80 22.31
CA GLN A 180 20.53 -6.72 21.34
C GLN A 180 20.63 -8.16 21.87
N ASP A 181 20.91 -8.33 23.16
CA ASP A 181 21.00 -9.65 23.80
C ASP A 181 19.62 -10.34 23.86
N SER A 182 18.53 -9.57 24.07
CA SER A 182 17.15 -10.09 24.06
C SER A 182 16.75 -10.54 22.65
N LEU A 183 17.11 -9.76 21.64
CA LEU A 183 16.88 -10.12 20.24
C LEU A 183 17.68 -11.36 19.83
N ALA A 184 18.93 -11.50 20.31
CA ALA A 184 19.75 -12.68 20.03
C ALA A 184 19.15 -13.95 20.63
N ARG A 185 18.63 -13.88 21.87
CA ARG A 185 17.93 -15.00 22.50
C ARG A 185 16.64 -15.34 21.75
N TRP A 186 15.85 -14.33 21.42
CA TRP A 186 14.60 -14.55 20.69
C TRP A 186 14.82 -15.23 19.32
N ASP A 187 15.86 -14.80 18.57
CA ASP A 187 16.24 -15.49 17.33
C ASP A 187 16.62 -16.96 17.57
N ALA A 188 17.38 -17.24 18.61
CA ALA A 188 17.76 -18.61 18.97
C ALA A 188 16.55 -19.47 19.32
N ASP A 189 15.63 -18.95 20.14
CA ASP A 189 14.41 -19.65 20.52
C ASP A 189 13.51 -19.96 19.31
N LEU A 190 13.36 -18.99 18.40
CA LEU A 190 12.61 -19.17 17.15
C LEU A 190 13.28 -20.19 16.21
N LYS A 191 14.62 -20.19 16.15
CA LYS A 191 15.38 -21.17 15.36
C LYS A 191 15.17 -22.59 15.87
N ASP A 192 15.20 -22.77 17.19
CA ASP A 192 14.99 -24.06 17.82
C ASP A 192 13.54 -24.53 17.62
N ALA A 193 12.56 -23.64 17.81
CA ALA A 193 11.15 -23.93 17.55
C ALA A 193 10.88 -24.33 16.09
N ILE A 194 11.51 -23.64 15.11
CA ILE A 194 11.42 -24.01 13.68
C ILE A 194 11.98 -25.43 13.48
N THR A 195 13.13 -25.74 14.09
CA THR A 195 13.78 -27.03 13.92
C THR A 195 12.94 -28.16 14.49
N GLU A 196 12.38 -27.99 15.69
CA GLU A 196 11.47 -28.95 16.33
C GLU A 196 10.22 -29.16 15.47
N ARG A 197 9.60 -28.09 14.98
CA ARG A 197 8.40 -28.16 14.15
C ARG A 197 8.64 -28.85 12.81
N GLN A 198 9.79 -28.62 12.17
CA GLN A 198 10.17 -29.31 10.94
C GLN A 198 10.26 -30.83 11.12
N VAL A 199 10.77 -31.28 12.27
CA VAL A 199 10.83 -32.71 12.60
C VAL A 199 9.43 -33.29 12.82
N GLU A 200 8.54 -32.56 13.49
CA GLU A 200 7.16 -32.96 13.69
C GLU A 200 6.36 -33.06 12.39
N GLU A 201 6.50 -32.04 11.50
CA GLU A 201 5.81 -32.01 10.21
C GLU A 201 6.29 -33.11 9.26
N ALA A 202 7.60 -33.38 9.23
CA ALA A 202 8.16 -34.45 8.43
C ALA A 202 7.64 -35.85 8.90
N ALA A 203 7.28 -35.99 10.16
CA ALA A 203 6.71 -37.24 10.73
C ALA A 203 5.20 -37.41 10.42
N ARG A 204 4.48 -36.37 10.02
CA ARG A 204 3.02 -36.36 9.86
C ARG A 204 2.50 -36.51 8.44
N GLU A 205 3.34 -36.60 7.39
CA GLU A 205 2.91 -36.55 5.98
C GLU A 205 1.87 -35.42 5.71
N ALA A 206 2.13 -34.21 6.17
CA ALA A 206 1.17 -33.13 6.15
C ALA A 206 0.94 -32.56 4.74
N ASP A 207 -0.32 -32.47 4.30
CA ASP A 207 -0.75 -31.79 3.09
C ASP A 207 -0.39 -30.30 3.15
N GLY A 208 0.62 -29.92 2.38
CA GLY A 208 1.33 -28.65 2.46
C GLY A 208 0.67 -27.46 1.80
N TRP A 209 -0.53 -27.03 2.20
CA TRP A 209 -1.22 -25.86 1.58
C TRP A 209 -1.52 -24.70 2.53
N PHE A 210 -1.01 -24.68 3.73
CA PHE A 210 -1.21 -23.56 4.66
C PHE A 210 0.10 -22.83 4.92
N TYR A 211 -0.01 -21.49 5.06
CA TYR A 211 1.02 -20.63 5.60
C TYR A 211 1.46 -21.22 6.95
N SER A 212 2.58 -21.91 6.94
CA SER A 212 2.99 -22.71 8.10
C SER A 212 3.52 -21.78 9.18
N MET A 213 3.40 -22.21 10.45
CA MET A 213 4.04 -21.50 11.58
C MET A 213 5.55 -21.30 11.34
N ILE A 214 6.18 -22.25 10.65
CA ILE A 214 7.58 -22.16 10.23
C ILE A 214 7.84 -20.91 9.39
N SER A 215 6.96 -20.61 8.42
CA SER A 215 7.09 -19.39 7.58
C SER A 215 6.94 -18.12 8.42
N GLN A 216 5.97 -18.10 9.32
CA GLN A 216 5.74 -16.97 10.23
C GLN A 216 6.96 -16.74 11.16
N TRP A 217 7.48 -17.78 11.78
CA TRP A 217 8.68 -17.68 12.63
C TRP A 217 9.92 -17.30 11.83
N ALA A 218 10.04 -17.74 10.58
CA ALA A 218 11.12 -17.33 9.69
C ALA A 218 11.04 -15.82 9.34
N GLU A 219 9.84 -15.29 9.12
CA GLU A 219 9.63 -13.84 8.92
C GLU A 219 9.97 -13.05 10.19
N MET A 220 9.53 -13.50 11.38
CA MET A 220 9.91 -12.89 12.65
C MET A 220 11.44 -12.87 12.83
N ARG A 221 12.15 -13.95 12.49
CA ARG A 221 13.61 -14.00 12.52
C ARG A 221 14.27 -13.00 11.57
N GLN A 222 13.69 -12.78 10.38
CA GLN A 222 14.18 -11.75 9.45
C GLN A 222 14.06 -10.35 10.04
N THR A 223 12.92 -10.02 10.63
CA THR A 223 12.72 -8.73 11.33
C THR A 223 13.71 -8.55 12.48
N ILE A 224 13.96 -9.61 13.26
CA ILE A 224 14.96 -9.60 14.34
C ILE A 224 16.37 -9.38 13.78
N ALA A 225 16.72 -10.05 12.68
CA ALA A 225 18.02 -9.87 12.03
C ALA A 225 18.21 -8.42 11.55
N LEU A 226 17.17 -7.81 10.96
CA LEU A 226 17.19 -6.40 10.57
C LEU A 226 17.36 -5.47 11.78
N ALA A 227 16.61 -5.67 12.86
CA ALA A 227 16.71 -4.88 14.08
C ALA A 227 18.09 -5.00 14.76
N ARG A 228 18.75 -6.14 14.62
CA ARG A 228 20.13 -6.38 15.09
C ARG A 228 21.20 -5.83 14.15
N GLY A 229 20.85 -5.46 12.93
CA GLY A 229 21.83 -5.17 11.88
C GLY A 229 22.63 -6.41 11.46
N ASP A 230 22.12 -7.61 11.69
CA ASP A 230 22.78 -8.90 11.41
C ASP A 230 22.48 -9.34 9.97
N LEU A 231 23.21 -8.73 9.05
CA LEU A 231 22.99 -8.96 7.62
C LEU A 231 23.35 -10.40 7.20
N ASP A 232 24.32 -11.03 7.87
CA ASP A 232 24.69 -12.43 7.56
C ASP A 232 23.54 -13.39 7.91
N LEU A 233 22.89 -13.18 9.05
CA LEU A 233 21.72 -13.94 9.44
C LEU A 233 20.53 -13.72 8.47
N LEU A 234 20.32 -12.46 8.07
CA LEU A 234 19.26 -12.12 7.09
C LEU A 234 19.49 -12.84 5.77
N VAL A 235 20.70 -12.81 5.24
CA VAL A 235 21.10 -13.51 4.02
C VAL A 235 20.93 -15.03 4.16
N GLU A 236 21.33 -15.60 5.31
CA GLU A 236 21.19 -17.04 5.59
C GLU A 236 19.73 -17.47 5.57
N ILE A 237 18.83 -16.71 6.23
CA ILE A 237 17.40 -17.02 6.28
C ILE A 237 16.79 -16.94 4.88
N GLU A 238 17.10 -15.88 4.13
CA GLU A 238 16.56 -15.68 2.79
C GLU A 238 17.03 -16.76 1.81
N ALA A 239 18.29 -17.18 1.91
CA ALA A 239 18.86 -18.23 1.06
C ALA A 239 18.19 -19.60 1.24
N LYS A 240 17.54 -19.85 2.39
CA LYS A 240 16.81 -21.10 2.68
C LYS A 240 15.42 -21.15 2.06
N LYS A 241 14.88 -20.02 1.64
CA LYS A 241 13.58 -19.96 0.95
C LYS A 241 13.67 -20.57 -0.45
N GLN A 242 12.53 -21.03 -0.97
CA GLN A 242 12.44 -21.43 -2.36
C GLN A 242 12.80 -20.25 -3.28
N PRO A 243 13.50 -20.46 -4.40
CA PRO A 243 13.99 -19.35 -5.24
C PRO A 243 12.92 -18.34 -5.64
N HIS A 244 11.71 -18.79 -5.97
CA HIS A 244 10.59 -17.92 -6.36
C HIS A 244 9.97 -17.12 -5.18
N MET A 245 10.36 -17.42 -3.95
CA MET A 245 9.93 -16.73 -2.74
C MET A 245 11.01 -15.80 -2.17
N GLN A 246 12.24 -15.86 -2.72
CA GLN A 246 13.36 -15.05 -2.25
C GLN A 246 13.18 -13.58 -2.64
N ASP A 247 13.35 -12.68 -1.67
CA ASP A 247 13.44 -11.24 -1.92
C ASP A 247 14.87 -10.85 -2.33
N THR A 248 15.23 -11.24 -3.55
CA THR A 248 16.57 -11.03 -4.09
C THR A 248 16.94 -9.56 -4.22
N LEU A 249 15.96 -8.69 -4.52
CA LEU A 249 16.20 -7.25 -4.64
C LEU A 249 16.36 -6.58 -3.27
N GLY A 250 15.55 -6.94 -2.29
CA GLY A 250 15.69 -6.42 -0.92
C GLY A 250 17.04 -6.80 -0.31
N ILE A 251 17.45 -8.07 -0.43
CA ILE A 251 18.78 -8.52 0.05
C ILE A 251 19.91 -7.81 -0.69
N ALA A 252 19.84 -7.70 -2.02
CA ALA A 252 20.87 -7.00 -2.78
C ALA A 252 21.00 -5.52 -2.38
N ALA A 253 19.88 -4.85 -2.10
CA ALA A 253 19.88 -3.47 -1.64
C ALA A 253 20.57 -3.33 -0.26
N GLN A 254 20.25 -4.21 0.70
CA GLN A 254 20.87 -4.22 2.04
C GLN A 254 22.38 -4.49 1.96
N LEU A 255 22.79 -5.44 1.12
CA LEU A 255 24.20 -5.76 0.89
C LEU A 255 24.96 -4.57 0.26
N LEU A 256 24.33 -3.86 -0.68
CA LEU A 256 24.92 -2.66 -1.27
C LEU A 256 25.10 -1.56 -0.23
N GLU A 257 24.11 -1.31 0.61
CA GLU A 257 24.20 -0.32 1.70
C GLU A 257 25.28 -0.66 2.72
N ALA A 258 25.50 -1.95 2.96
CA ALA A 258 26.58 -2.44 3.80
C ALA A 258 27.97 -2.44 3.11
N GLY A 259 28.07 -1.98 1.85
CA GLY A 259 29.34 -1.96 1.08
C GLY A 259 29.75 -3.34 0.53
N ARG A 260 28.91 -4.35 0.63
CA ARG A 260 29.15 -5.74 0.14
C ARG A 260 28.73 -5.89 -1.33
N SER A 261 29.25 -5.02 -2.20
CA SER A 261 28.79 -4.88 -3.58
C SER A 261 28.94 -6.15 -4.43
N ALA A 262 29.97 -6.97 -4.20
CA ALA A 262 30.13 -8.23 -4.94
C ALA A 262 28.99 -9.22 -4.63
N GLU A 263 28.65 -9.38 -3.36
CA GLU A 263 27.55 -10.24 -2.94
C GLU A 263 26.18 -9.67 -3.37
N ALA A 264 26.03 -8.33 -3.33
CA ALA A 264 24.85 -7.66 -3.83
C ALA A 264 24.62 -7.97 -5.33
N LEU A 265 25.70 -8.01 -6.12
CA LEU A 265 25.64 -8.35 -7.54
C LEU A 265 25.17 -9.80 -7.77
N ASP A 266 25.68 -10.72 -6.95
CA ASP A 266 25.26 -12.12 -7.02
C ASP A 266 23.78 -12.27 -6.68
N TRP A 267 23.29 -11.53 -5.66
CA TRP A 267 21.89 -11.60 -5.24
C TRP A 267 20.92 -10.97 -6.24
N VAL A 268 21.23 -9.79 -6.78
CA VAL A 268 20.35 -9.10 -7.75
C VAL A 268 20.17 -9.91 -9.04
N ARG A 269 21.13 -10.79 -9.36
CA ARG A 269 21.10 -11.66 -10.55
C ARG A 269 20.37 -12.98 -10.34
N LYS A 270 20.05 -13.35 -9.09
CA LYS A 270 19.27 -14.56 -8.83
C LYS A 270 17.82 -14.39 -9.28
N PRO A 271 17.17 -15.49 -9.73
CA PRO A 271 15.72 -15.50 -9.86
C PRO A 271 15.10 -15.33 -8.46
N GLY A 272 14.15 -14.41 -8.32
CA GLY A 272 13.54 -14.09 -7.03
C GLY A 272 12.02 -13.98 -7.12
N ARG A 273 11.42 -13.53 -6.01
CA ARG A 273 9.98 -13.24 -5.93
C ARG A 273 9.62 -12.17 -6.96
N ARG A 274 8.52 -12.39 -7.67
CA ARG A 274 7.97 -11.47 -8.66
C ARG A 274 6.58 -11.01 -8.25
N ALA A 275 6.21 -9.80 -8.65
CA ALA A 275 4.83 -9.38 -8.51
C ALA A 275 3.92 -10.20 -9.42
N PHE A 276 2.66 -10.37 -9.01
CA PHE A 276 1.68 -11.11 -9.80
C PHE A 276 1.51 -10.45 -11.17
N GLY A 277 1.72 -11.22 -12.23
CA GLY A 277 1.60 -10.74 -13.63
C GLY A 277 2.89 -10.15 -14.22
N GLU A 278 4.00 -10.06 -13.49
CA GLU A 278 5.29 -9.70 -14.07
C GLU A 278 5.85 -10.83 -14.93
N ALA A 279 6.20 -10.48 -16.18
CA ALA A 279 6.88 -11.40 -17.08
C ALA A 279 8.29 -11.74 -16.56
N GLU A 280 8.81 -12.90 -16.98
CA GLU A 280 10.20 -13.28 -16.71
C GLU A 280 11.14 -12.36 -17.50
N ASN A 281 11.39 -11.16 -16.97
CA ASN A 281 12.19 -10.16 -17.63
C ASN A 281 13.32 -9.67 -16.71
N ASP A 282 14.56 -10.03 -17.09
CA ASP A 282 15.77 -9.56 -16.42
C ASP A 282 15.99 -8.05 -16.57
N LEU A 283 15.19 -7.40 -17.43
CA LEU A 283 15.25 -5.96 -17.69
C LEU A 283 14.12 -5.17 -16.99
N SER A 284 13.56 -5.67 -15.88
CA SER A 284 12.62 -4.83 -15.09
C SER A 284 13.33 -3.57 -14.59
N PRO A 285 12.70 -2.37 -14.69
CA PRO A 285 13.34 -1.11 -14.28
C PRO A 285 13.84 -1.10 -12.84
N ALA A 286 13.12 -1.74 -11.90
CA ALA A 286 13.52 -1.82 -10.50
C ALA A 286 14.82 -2.61 -10.33
N ARG A 287 14.91 -3.80 -10.95
CA ARG A 287 16.12 -4.64 -10.92
C ARG A 287 17.29 -3.94 -11.58
N VAL A 288 17.09 -3.39 -12.78
CA VAL A 288 18.15 -2.70 -13.53
C VAL A 288 18.67 -1.47 -12.77
N SER A 289 17.78 -0.70 -12.14
CA SER A 289 18.19 0.43 -11.31
C SER A 289 19.12 0.01 -10.16
N LEU A 290 18.80 -1.09 -9.50
CA LEU A 290 19.62 -1.62 -8.41
C LEU A 290 20.92 -2.22 -8.95
N GLU A 291 20.89 -3.08 -9.97
CA GLU A 291 22.09 -3.70 -10.55
C GLU A 291 23.06 -2.66 -11.10
N ALA A 292 22.55 -1.61 -11.77
CA ALA A 292 23.38 -0.52 -12.25
C ALA A 292 24.09 0.24 -11.09
N ARG A 293 23.40 0.50 -9.98
CA ARG A 293 24.01 1.09 -8.77
C ARG A 293 25.09 0.19 -8.17
N ILE A 294 24.87 -1.11 -8.17
CA ILE A 294 25.85 -2.09 -7.68
C ILE A 294 27.09 -2.09 -8.59
N LEU A 295 26.88 -2.10 -9.92
CA LEU A 295 27.98 -2.02 -10.89
C LEU A 295 28.79 -0.74 -10.74
N GLU A 296 28.13 0.40 -10.53
CA GLU A 296 28.79 1.68 -10.22
C GLU A 296 29.63 1.61 -8.94
N ALA A 297 29.08 0.99 -7.89
CA ALA A 297 29.80 0.80 -6.63
C ALA A 297 31.01 -0.13 -6.75
N THR A 298 31.02 -1.03 -7.74
CA THR A 298 32.18 -1.87 -8.07
C THR A 298 33.14 -1.22 -9.08
N GLY A 299 32.82 -0.02 -9.57
CA GLY A 299 33.64 0.70 -10.56
C GLY A 299 33.39 0.33 -12.02
N ASP A 300 32.39 -0.52 -12.30
CA ASP A 300 32.02 -0.95 -13.66
C ASP A 300 30.94 -0.04 -14.27
N GLN A 301 31.29 1.22 -14.44
CA GLN A 301 30.43 2.24 -15.06
C GLN A 301 29.97 1.87 -16.49
N PRO A 302 30.83 1.31 -17.37
CA PRO A 302 30.39 0.95 -18.71
C PRO A 302 29.28 -0.09 -18.73
N SER A 303 29.37 -1.13 -17.91
CA SER A 303 28.32 -2.16 -17.80
C SER A 303 27.03 -1.61 -17.23
N ALA A 304 27.08 -0.71 -16.23
CA ALA A 304 25.91 -0.04 -15.69
C ALA A 304 25.16 0.76 -16.76
N GLN A 305 25.91 1.53 -17.58
CA GLN A 305 25.32 2.32 -18.66
C GLN A 305 24.75 1.45 -19.79
N ALA A 306 25.46 0.40 -20.18
CA ALA A 306 24.97 -0.55 -21.19
C ALA A 306 23.67 -1.24 -20.70
N LEU A 307 23.58 -1.58 -19.43
CA LEU A 307 22.41 -2.20 -18.83
C LEU A 307 21.19 -1.24 -18.81
N ARG A 308 21.40 0.03 -18.42
CA ARG A 308 20.35 1.06 -18.46
C ARG A 308 19.82 1.26 -19.87
N TRP A 309 20.71 1.37 -20.85
CA TRP A 309 20.30 1.57 -22.24
C TRP A 309 19.47 0.39 -22.77
N ARG A 310 19.91 -0.86 -22.54
CA ARG A 310 19.15 -2.06 -22.90
C ARG A 310 17.78 -2.13 -22.23
N CYS A 311 17.70 -1.73 -20.96
CA CYS A 311 16.43 -1.67 -20.25
C CYS A 311 15.51 -0.61 -20.86
N PHE A 312 16.04 0.58 -21.19
CA PHE A 312 15.28 1.61 -21.85
C PHE A 312 14.74 1.14 -23.22
N GLU A 313 15.58 0.52 -24.05
CA GLU A 313 15.16 -0.04 -25.34
C GLU A 313 14.02 -1.06 -25.20
N ALA A 314 14.00 -1.82 -24.11
CA ALA A 314 13.00 -2.86 -23.88
C ALA A 314 11.69 -2.31 -23.23
N THR A 315 11.76 -1.24 -22.44
CA THR A 315 10.65 -0.82 -21.56
C THR A 315 10.18 0.61 -21.78
N LEU A 316 10.95 1.44 -22.48
CA LEU A 316 10.79 2.91 -22.56
C LEU A 316 10.62 3.59 -21.20
N SER A 317 11.23 3.08 -20.13
CA SER A 317 11.16 3.69 -18.82
C SER A 317 11.84 5.05 -18.80
N ALA A 318 11.07 6.12 -18.55
CA ALA A 318 11.59 7.48 -18.43
C ALA A 318 12.60 7.62 -17.28
N ASP A 319 12.41 6.90 -16.17
CA ASP A 319 13.32 6.94 -15.03
C ASP A 319 14.67 6.30 -15.35
N ILE A 320 14.67 5.20 -16.09
CA ILE A 320 15.90 4.56 -16.59
C ILE A 320 16.64 5.49 -17.55
N LEU A 321 15.93 6.16 -18.45
CA LEU A 321 16.53 7.15 -19.36
C LEU A 321 17.15 8.33 -18.58
N ARG A 322 16.43 8.88 -17.60
CA ARG A 322 16.97 9.95 -16.73
C ARG A 322 18.25 9.50 -16.01
N ALA A 323 18.26 8.28 -15.49
CA ALA A 323 19.43 7.74 -14.81
C ALA A 323 20.60 7.51 -15.78
N TYR A 324 20.32 7.12 -17.01
CA TYR A 324 21.31 6.96 -18.08
C TYR A 324 21.93 8.31 -18.48
N LEU A 325 21.11 9.31 -18.80
CA LEU A 325 21.57 10.63 -19.28
C LEU A 325 22.39 11.39 -18.22
N ARG A 326 22.05 11.27 -16.94
CA ARG A 326 22.79 11.93 -15.84
C ARG A 326 24.26 11.53 -15.75
N GLN A 327 24.62 10.39 -16.31
CA GLN A 327 25.98 9.86 -16.23
C GLN A 327 26.80 10.14 -17.50
N LEU A 328 26.18 10.76 -18.50
CA LEU A 328 26.87 11.12 -19.74
C LEU A 328 27.54 12.47 -19.60
N PRO A 329 28.69 12.70 -20.30
CA PRO A 329 29.27 14.00 -20.45
C PRO A 329 28.33 15.01 -21.13
N ASP A 330 28.58 16.31 -20.90
CA ASP A 330 27.85 17.38 -21.57
C ASP A 330 27.87 17.20 -23.10
N PHE A 331 26.72 17.43 -23.72
CA PHE A 331 26.39 17.23 -25.14
C PHE A 331 26.15 15.78 -25.59
N GLU A 332 26.79 14.78 -24.99
CA GLU A 332 26.46 13.38 -25.29
C GLU A 332 25.07 12.99 -24.77
N ASP A 333 24.61 13.62 -23.70
CA ASP A 333 23.26 13.47 -23.16
C ASP A 333 22.18 13.94 -24.16
N VAL A 334 22.41 15.03 -24.88
CA VAL A 334 21.50 15.54 -25.90
C VAL A 334 21.39 14.57 -27.08
N GLU A 335 22.53 14.08 -27.60
CA GLU A 335 22.53 13.08 -28.68
C GLU A 335 21.87 11.78 -28.26
N ALA A 336 22.06 11.38 -27.01
CA ALA A 336 21.44 10.18 -26.45
C ALA A 336 19.94 10.36 -26.24
N GLU A 337 19.48 11.54 -25.82
CA GLU A 337 18.05 11.88 -25.74
C GLU A 337 17.41 11.81 -27.12
N ASP A 338 17.99 12.44 -28.13
CA ASP A 338 17.47 12.42 -29.50
C ASP A 338 17.37 10.99 -30.05
N ARG A 339 18.37 10.15 -29.78
CA ARG A 339 18.34 8.73 -30.12
C ARG A 339 17.21 7.99 -29.40
N ALA A 340 16.97 8.30 -28.10
CA ALA A 340 15.90 7.70 -27.32
C ALA A 340 14.51 8.08 -27.84
N LEU A 341 14.32 9.36 -28.20
CA LEU A 341 13.06 9.86 -28.77
C LEU A 341 12.79 9.22 -30.14
N THR A 342 13.82 9.13 -30.99
CA THR A 342 13.73 8.44 -32.30
C THR A 342 13.34 6.97 -32.14
N LEU A 343 13.96 6.26 -31.19
CA LEU A 343 13.63 4.87 -30.90
C LEU A 343 12.18 4.71 -30.45
N ALA A 344 11.70 5.60 -29.58
CA ALA A 344 10.32 5.56 -29.10
C ALA A 344 9.30 5.80 -30.22
N VAL A 345 9.58 6.71 -31.15
CA VAL A 345 8.71 6.98 -32.31
C VAL A 345 8.71 5.81 -33.32
N GLU A 346 9.89 5.29 -33.64
CA GLU A 346 10.03 4.35 -34.77
C GLU A 346 9.79 2.88 -34.42
N LYS A 347 10.08 2.46 -33.20
CA LYS A 347 10.14 1.05 -32.84
C LYS A 347 9.14 0.59 -31.77
N ALA A 348 8.54 1.52 -31.03
CA ALA A 348 7.64 1.15 -29.97
C ALA A 348 6.19 1.00 -30.46
N GLU A 349 5.40 0.18 -29.74
CA GLU A 349 3.96 0.20 -29.91
C GLU A 349 3.41 1.57 -29.52
N PRO A 350 2.45 2.14 -30.28
CA PRO A 350 1.98 3.51 -30.05
C PRO A 350 1.51 3.80 -28.61
N GLU A 351 0.88 2.84 -27.95
CA GLU A 351 0.40 2.99 -26.59
C GLU A 351 1.55 3.11 -25.58
N VAL A 352 2.63 2.34 -25.78
CA VAL A 352 3.84 2.38 -24.94
C VAL A 352 4.61 3.67 -25.17
N ALA A 353 4.75 4.08 -26.45
CA ALA A 353 5.38 5.36 -26.80
C ALA A 353 4.60 6.55 -26.25
N LEU A 354 3.27 6.53 -26.31
CA LEU A 354 2.42 7.58 -25.72
C LEU A 354 2.67 7.72 -24.22
N GLN A 355 2.71 6.62 -23.47
CA GLN A 355 3.01 6.68 -22.03
C GLN A 355 4.38 7.28 -21.78
N PHE A 356 5.40 6.88 -22.54
CA PHE A 356 6.74 7.45 -22.43
C PHE A 356 6.74 8.97 -22.68
N PHE A 357 6.06 9.48 -23.73
CA PHE A 357 6.00 10.90 -24.02
C PHE A 357 5.19 11.75 -23.03
N LEU A 358 4.37 11.11 -22.20
CA LEU A 358 3.72 11.76 -21.05
C LEU A 358 4.70 11.86 -19.87
N ASP A 359 5.45 10.80 -19.58
CA ASP A 359 6.43 10.75 -18.49
C ASP A 359 7.71 11.52 -18.81
N TRP A 360 8.02 11.63 -20.10
CA TRP A 360 9.07 12.47 -20.71
C TRP A 360 8.41 13.58 -21.51
N PRO A 361 8.10 14.77 -20.94
CA PRO A 361 7.10 15.70 -21.46
C PRO A 361 7.45 16.24 -22.85
N ARG A 362 7.24 15.42 -23.86
CA ARG A 362 7.32 15.73 -25.29
C ARG A 362 5.92 15.67 -25.92
N HIS A 363 5.04 16.59 -25.48
CA HIS A 363 3.63 16.63 -25.86
C HIS A 363 3.42 16.75 -27.37
N ASN A 364 4.36 17.39 -28.09
CA ASN A 364 4.34 17.46 -29.55
C ASN A 364 4.50 16.07 -30.19
N LEU A 365 5.39 15.21 -29.66
CA LEU A 365 5.58 13.85 -30.17
C LEU A 365 4.39 12.96 -29.79
N ALA A 366 3.85 13.11 -28.58
CA ALA A 366 2.60 12.45 -28.19
C ALA A 366 1.44 12.81 -29.14
N ALA A 367 1.29 14.09 -29.46
CA ALA A 367 0.24 14.55 -30.38
C ALA A 367 0.45 14.04 -31.80
N GLN A 368 1.69 14.06 -32.31
CA GLN A 368 2.03 13.50 -33.60
C GLN A 368 1.68 12.01 -33.69
N LEU A 369 2.09 11.23 -32.69
CA LEU A 369 1.80 9.80 -32.59
C LEU A 369 0.30 9.50 -32.62
N ILE A 370 -0.49 10.32 -31.89
CA ILE A 370 -1.96 10.18 -31.87
C ILE A 370 -2.56 10.42 -33.26
N VAL A 371 -2.07 11.42 -33.97
CA VAL A 371 -2.57 11.76 -35.30
C VAL A 371 -2.14 10.74 -36.37
N GLU A 372 -0.95 10.18 -36.27
CA GLU A 372 -0.43 9.14 -37.18
C GLU A 372 -1.15 7.81 -37.02
N HIS A 373 -1.66 7.52 -35.81
CA HIS A 373 -2.34 6.27 -35.49
C HIS A 373 -3.78 6.45 -34.97
N PRO A 374 -4.68 7.14 -35.68
CA PRO A 374 -5.98 7.58 -35.16
C PRO A 374 -6.92 6.43 -34.79
N HIS A 375 -6.67 5.21 -35.29
CA HIS A 375 -7.51 4.02 -35.06
C HIS A 375 -6.98 3.10 -33.94
N ARG A 376 -5.84 3.42 -33.36
CA ARG A 376 -5.21 2.59 -32.29
C ARG A 376 -5.77 2.90 -30.90
N TRP A 377 -6.42 4.01 -30.70
CA TRP A 377 -6.84 4.48 -29.38
C TRP A 377 -8.18 3.84 -28.96
N ASP A 378 -8.12 2.91 -27.97
CA ASP A 378 -9.33 2.29 -27.44
C ASP A 378 -10.01 3.25 -26.44
N GLY A 379 -11.21 3.73 -26.78
CA GLY A 379 -12.03 4.55 -25.86
C GLY A 379 -12.40 3.84 -24.54
N GLY A 380 -12.10 2.54 -24.40
CA GLY A 380 -12.17 1.79 -23.17
C GLY A 380 -11.10 2.19 -22.13
N ASP A 381 -10.03 2.83 -22.54
CA ASP A 381 -8.93 3.30 -21.68
C ASP A 381 -9.27 4.62 -20.98
N TRP A 382 -10.42 4.63 -20.34
CA TRP A 382 -11.00 5.80 -19.65
C TRP A 382 -10.14 6.35 -18.50
N HIS A 383 -9.15 5.63 -18.02
CA HIS A 383 -8.23 6.04 -16.94
C HIS A 383 -7.06 6.88 -17.45
N ILE A 384 -6.69 6.77 -18.75
CA ILE A 384 -5.56 7.47 -19.38
C ILE A 384 -6.07 8.50 -20.39
N LEU A 385 -6.82 8.09 -21.42
CA LEU A 385 -7.15 8.93 -22.56
C LEU A 385 -7.85 10.26 -22.22
N PRO A 386 -8.76 10.36 -21.21
CA PRO A 386 -9.34 11.66 -20.87
C PRO A 386 -8.33 12.68 -20.35
N LYS A 387 -7.30 12.23 -19.64
CA LYS A 387 -6.24 13.07 -19.10
C LYS A 387 -5.32 13.56 -20.22
N VAL A 388 -4.97 12.67 -21.15
CA VAL A 388 -4.16 12.98 -22.32
C VAL A 388 -4.88 13.97 -23.23
N ALA A 389 -6.15 13.71 -23.53
CA ALA A 389 -6.96 14.61 -24.36
C ALA A 389 -7.04 16.02 -23.74
N ALA A 390 -7.27 16.10 -22.42
CA ALA A 390 -7.32 17.38 -21.72
C ALA A 390 -5.96 18.09 -21.68
N LEU A 391 -4.86 17.35 -21.60
CA LEU A 391 -3.50 17.90 -21.64
C LEU A 391 -3.17 18.52 -23.01
N LEU A 392 -3.66 17.89 -24.08
CA LEU A 392 -3.34 18.26 -25.46
C LEU A 392 -4.34 19.24 -26.08
N GLU A 393 -5.51 19.48 -25.46
CA GLU A 393 -6.62 20.20 -26.11
C GLU A 393 -6.28 21.63 -26.52
N HIS A 394 -5.35 22.29 -25.83
CA HIS A 394 -4.98 23.69 -26.15
C HIS A 394 -3.95 23.77 -27.26
N ASP A 395 -2.85 23.02 -27.13
CA ASP A 395 -1.71 23.16 -28.07
C ASP A 395 -1.80 22.17 -29.24
N HIS A 396 -2.58 21.11 -29.12
CA HIS A 396 -2.72 20.03 -30.11
C HIS A 396 -4.18 19.61 -30.29
N PRO A 397 -5.09 20.49 -30.71
CA PRO A 397 -6.53 20.25 -30.73
C PRO A 397 -6.96 19.06 -31.61
N LEU A 398 -6.22 18.77 -32.70
CA LEU A 398 -6.49 17.61 -33.54
C LEU A 398 -6.26 16.28 -32.80
N ALA A 399 -5.15 16.15 -32.05
CA ALA A 399 -4.87 14.96 -31.25
C ALA A 399 -5.94 14.77 -30.16
N ALA A 400 -6.30 15.85 -29.47
CA ALA A 400 -7.38 15.82 -28.48
C ALA A 400 -8.73 15.40 -29.11
N THR A 401 -9.03 15.87 -30.32
CA THR A 401 -10.24 15.48 -31.07
C THR A 401 -10.28 13.98 -31.33
N ILE A 402 -9.19 13.37 -31.75
CA ILE A 402 -9.11 11.92 -31.99
C ILE A 402 -9.43 11.14 -30.70
N LEU A 403 -8.80 11.52 -29.58
CA LEU A 403 -9.02 10.85 -28.31
C LEU A 403 -10.44 11.05 -27.76
N TYR A 404 -10.98 12.26 -27.80
CA TYR A 404 -12.36 12.52 -27.37
C TYR A 404 -13.39 11.78 -28.22
N ARG A 405 -13.15 11.63 -29.55
CA ARG A 405 -14.02 10.80 -30.41
C ARG A 405 -13.95 9.33 -30.03
N ALA A 406 -12.75 8.78 -29.82
CA ALA A 406 -12.58 7.39 -29.36
C ALA A 406 -13.35 7.11 -28.06
N LEU A 407 -13.19 7.98 -27.05
CA LEU A 407 -13.89 7.91 -25.77
C LEU A 407 -15.42 8.00 -25.92
N LEU A 408 -15.90 8.93 -26.73
CA LEU A 408 -17.33 9.14 -26.96
C LEU A 408 -17.96 7.97 -27.72
N ASP A 409 -17.27 7.49 -28.75
CA ASP A 409 -17.71 6.34 -29.55
C ASP A 409 -17.81 5.08 -28.70
N ASP A 410 -16.86 4.80 -27.81
CA ASP A 410 -16.93 3.67 -26.86
C ASP A 410 -18.13 3.79 -25.93
N ILE A 411 -18.34 4.96 -25.31
CA ILE A 411 -19.51 5.19 -24.42
C ILE A 411 -20.83 4.93 -25.15
N LEU A 412 -20.94 5.41 -26.39
CA LEU A 412 -22.16 5.30 -27.14
C LEU A 412 -22.35 3.91 -27.75
N ASN A 413 -21.33 3.30 -28.32
CA ASN A 413 -21.42 1.95 -28.90
C ASN A 413 -21.72 0.88 -27.87
N ARG A 414 -21.07 0.93 -26.70
CA ARG A 414 -21.31 -0.01 -25.58
C ARG A 414 -22.49 0.36 -24.70
N ALA A 415 -23.22 1.42 -25.04
CA ALA A 415 -24.41 1.88 -24.30
C ALA A 415 -24.15 2.09 -22.79
N ARG A 416 -23.00 2.62 -22.40
CA ARG A 416 -22.60 2.88 -21.01
C ARG A 416 -23.40 4.06 -20.43
N SER A 417 -24.65 3.85 -20.08
CA SER A 417 -25.58 4.91 -19.67
C SER A 417 -25.09 5.70 -18.44
N LYS A 418 -24.38 5.07 -17.51
CA LYS A 418 -23.76 5.74 -16.35
C LYS A 418 -22.69 6.76 -16.78
N ALA A 419 -22.07 6.58 -17.93
CA ALA A 419 -21.02 7.45 -18.47
C ALA A 419 -21.54 8.54 -19.43
N TYR A 420 -22.85 8.63 -19.69
CA TYR A 420 -23.43 9.61 -20.62
C TYR A 420 -23.12 11.06 -20.25
N GLY A 421 -22.94 11.39 -18.97
CA GLY A 421 -22.48 12.71 -18.54
C GLY A 421 -21.06 13.03 -19.00
N HIS A 422 -20.15 12.05 -18.98
CA HIS A 422 -18.81 12.18 -19.54
C HIS A 422 -18.86 12.32 -21.06
N GLY A 423 -19.65 11.50 -21.74
CA GLY A 423 -19.85 11.60 -23.19
C GLY A 423 -20.36 12.96 -23.64
N ALA A 424 -21.33 13.56 -22.93
CA ALA A 424 -21.80 14.92 -23.22
C ALA A 424 -20.71 15.98 -23.05
N LYS A 425 -19.89 15.85 -21.99
CA LYS A 425 -18.70 16.72 -21.80
C LYS A 425 -17.70 16.59 -22.94
N TYR A 426 -17.40 15.36 -23.39
CA TYR A 426 -16.49 15.14 -24.50
C TYR A 426 -17.02 15.73 -25.80
N LEU A 427 -18.34 15.62 -26.06
CA LEU A 427 -18.94 16.26 -27.22
C LEU A 427 -18.87 17.81 -27.15
N GLY A 428 -19.06 18.40 -25.97
CA GLY A 428 -18.85 19.82 -25.73
C GLY A 428 -17.40 20.25 -25.99
N LYS A 429 -16.41 19.45 -25.51
CA LYS A 429 -14.99 19.68 -25.79
C LYS A 429 -14.67 19.61 -27.28
N LEU A 430 -15.20 18.62 -27.98
CA LEU A 430 -15.06 18.49 -29.43
C LEU A 430 -15.59 19.72 -30.19
N ALA A 431 -16.70 20.30 -29.74
CA ALA A 431 -17.24 21.52 -30.33
C ALA A 431 -16.33 22.77 -30.10
N LEU A 432 -15.71 22.86 -28.92
CA LEU A 432 -14.79 23.96 -28.57
C LEU A 432 -13.52 23.97 -29.40
N VAL A 433 -12.95 22.79 -29.69
CA VAL A 433 -11.69 22.66 -30.42
C VAL A 433 -11.88 22.51 -31.93
N ALA A 434 -13.12 22.44 -32.43
CA ALA A 434 -13.44 22.14 -33.83
C ALA A 434 -12.83 23.14 -34.83
N ASP A 435 -12.90 24.44 -34.55
CA ASP A 435 -12.41 25.46 -35.45
C ASP A 435 -10.90 25.38 -35.74
N GLU A 436 -10.15 24.86 -34.78
CA GLU A 436 -8.70 24.66 -34.91
C GLU A 436 -8.34 23.25 -35.39
N ALA A 437 -9.10 22.21 -34.97
CA ALA A 437 -8.84 20.84 -35.34
C ALA A 437 -9.27 20.47 -36.76
N ASP A 438 -10.43 20.97 -37.22
CA ASP A 438 -11.00 20.57 -38.51
C ASP A 438 -10.12 20.98 -39.72
N PRO A 439 -9.47 22.16 -39.77
CA PRO A 439 -8.57 22.50 -40.87
C PRO A 439 -7.31 21.60 -40.95
N ALA A 440 -6.85 21.07 -39.79
CA ALA A 440 -5.62 20.29 -39.70
C ALA A 440 -5.85 18.77 -39.82
N ARG A 441 -7.12 18.32 -40.02
CA ARG A 441 -7.45 16.89 -40.07
C ARG A 441 -6.83 16.16 -41.25
N PRO A 442 -6.39 14.91 -41.07
CA PRO A 442 -5.87 14.10 -42.17
C PRO A 442 -6.99 13.64 -43.12
N ASP A 443 -6.61 13.26 -44.33
CA ASP A 443 -7.51 12.72 -45.34
C ASP A 443 -8.28 11.52 -44.78
N GLY A 444 -9.60 11.49 -45.03
CA GLY A 444 -10.51 10.43 -44.53
C GLY A 444 -11.12 10.70 -43.14
N MET A 445 -10.60 11.62 -42.36
CA MET A 445 -11.21 12.07 -41.10
C MET A 445 -12.27 13.14 -41.38
N VAL A 446 -13.51 12.92 -40.95
CA VAL A 446 -14.64 13.88 -41.13
C VAL A 446 -14.51 15.06 -40.17
N ASP A 447 -15.03 16.24 -40.59
CA ASP A 447 -15.13 17.41 -39.72
C ASP A 447 -16.12 17.19 -38.56
N HIS A 448 -16.13 18.11 -37.60
CA HIS A 448 -16.97 17.99 -36.41
C HIS A 448 -18.49 17.97 -36.75
N ALA A 449 -18.93 18.79 -37.70
CA ALA A 449 -20.35 18.85 -38.10
C ALA A 449 -20.81 17.53 -38.69
N THR A 450 -20.02 16.95 -39.59
CA THR A 450 -20.28 15.63 -40.20
C THR A 450 -20.24 14.49 -39.15
N TYR A 451 -19.26 14.55 -38.21
CA TYR A 451 -19.17 13.59 -37.10
C TYR A 451 -20.43 13.64 -36.22
N LEU A 452 -20.86 14.83 -35.80
CA LEU A 452 -22.09 15.02 -35.01
C LEU A 452 -23.33 14.49 -35.74
N ALA A 453 -23.44 14.75 -37.04
CA ALA A 453 -24.53 14.21 -37.85
C ALA A 453 -24.54 12.68 -37.90
N LYS A 454 -23.36 12.05 -38.03
CA LYS A 454 -23.19 10.60 -37.97
C LYS A 454 -23.62 10.04 -36.59
N LEU A 455 -23.20 10.67 -35.49
CA LEU A 455 -23.60 10.27 -34.14
C LEU A 455 -25.11 10.33 -33.93
N LYS A 456 -25.76 11.42 -34.35
CA LYS A 456 -27.24 11.57 -34.28
C LYS A 456 -27.95 10.48 -35.06
N LYS A 457 -27.44 10.14 -36.24
CA LYS A 457 -27.98 9.08 -37.08
C LYS A 457 -27.77 7.67 -36.48
N ALA A 458 -26.61 7.40 -35.90
CA ALA A 458 -26.27 6.08 -35.34
C ALA A 458 -26.94 5.83 -33.99
N HIS A 459 -27.13 6.87 -33.17
CA HIS A 459 -27.63 6.76 -31.80
C HIS A 459 -28.87 7.58 -31.49
N PRO A 460 -29.95 7.57 -32.36
CA PRO A 460 -31.14 8.41 -32.19
C PRO A 460 -31.96 8.08 -30.94
N ARG A 461 -31.86 6.81 -30.46
CA ARG A 461 -32.64 6.32 -29.32
C ARG A 461 -31.97 6.54 -27.95
N LYS A 462 -30.76 7.15 -27.90
CA LYS A 462 -30.04 7.41 -26.63
C LYS A 462 -30.53 8.73 -26.01
N SER A 463 -31.81 8.83 -25.71
CA SER A 463 -32.45 10.04 -25.17
C SER A 463 -31.76 10.60 -23.92
N GLY A 464 -31.34 9.71 -22.99
CA GLY A 464 -30.61 10.12 -21.79
C GLY A 464 -29.21 10.70 -22.02
N PHE A 465 -28.59 10.44 -23.18
CA PHE A 465 -27.38 11.11 -23.60
C PHE A 465 -27.69 12.46 -24.22
N TRP A 466 -28.63 12.50 -25.20
CA TRP A 466 -28.95 13.73 -25.92
C TRP A 466 -29.59 14.81 -25.03
N ALA A 467 -30.33 14.41 -23.97
CA ALA A 467 -30.80 15.38 -22.98
C ALA A 467 -29.67 16.14 -22.27
N ARG A 468 -28.56 15.45 -21.97
CA ARG A 468 -27.38 16.07 -21.32
C ARG A 468 -26.51 16.91 -22.25
N VAL A 469 -26.68 16.78 -23.54
CA VAL A 469 -26.01 17.62 -24.57
C VAL A 469 -26.77 18.92 -24.79
N ALA A 470 -28.07 18.94 -24.51
CA ALA A 470 -28.94 20.12 -24.67
C ALA A 470 -28.87 21.08 -23.46
N ASP A 471 -28.41 20.59 -22.32
CA ASP A 471 -28.15 21.38 -21.09
C ASP A 471 -26.76 22.01 -21.15
#